data_305153f5e9b0e27777b6254672dc1f60
#
_entry.id   305153f5e9b0e27777b6254672dc1f60
#
_cell.length_a   1.000
_cell.length_b   1.000
_cell.length_c   1.000
_cell.angle_alpha   90.00
_cell.angle_beta   90.00
_cell.angle_gamma   90.00
#
_symmetry.space_group_name_H-M   'P 1'
#
loop_
_entity.id
_entity.type
_entity.pdbx_description
1 polymer ?
#
loop_
_entity_poly.entity_id
_entity_poly.type
_entity_poly.pdbx_seq_one_letter_code
_entity_poly.pdbx_strand_id
1 'polypeptide(L)'
;MRSYFSAYLAFGLIGALGSALGATFIVDERSPLSTDDDDGGTQQHPWKSISKAAQKAAGGDLVIIRDGTYRETVIVTNSGTAEKPIRLESAPGARVVLTGADRFTAWKHAEGDQPVYQIPWTRQFLGWSSHMTHPDDIYHRLVGRCEQVAIDNYLLRQVLEPHQMAPGTFCANASRQLLFVWDYANRDLNKLLVEASTRQELLRVEGSHVLVRGLRFRFAANMAQHGAIVLAGAYDVLEDCAAESMNSSGATFTGENQVVRRCVFRDNGQLGFGASGAHQLLFTDCVVENNNTKGFDRAWEAGGDKLVLCRNAVLQRSRFIRNRGNGIWFDIGNEDCIVRQCFIDGNEDSGIFDEISFGLQVQDNVITGNGFATTQGAWGAQAGIVLSSSPDSRVERNLIVGNREGFDLREQRRTTPRIGTRAEVLIWNHDELIAHNIIAFNRDAQVWGWFDTTDGRQWPAASKGHSDNPNTLSLEQLKIQFDNNVYFAGPGQGSFEWGVTWGLHKSYPTLDEFRSELKIDRGGSFIDPGFVDPLSQDYRLNKRAVEAVRKNYPHGVVVQPLLEGGN
;
A
#
# COMPACT_ATOMS: atom_id res chain seq x y z
N MET A 1 -48.77 -32.17 53.26
CA MET A 1 -49.99 -32.78 52.64
C MET A 1 -50.12 -32.21 51.25
N ARG A 2 -50.02 -33.07 50.26
CA ARG A 2 -50.42 -33.08 48.86
C ARG A 2 -50.81 -31.68 48.23
N SER A 3 -50.00 -31.04 47.46
CA SER A 3 -49.68 -31.04 46.01
C SER A 3 -50.86 -31.27 45.07
N TYR A 4 -51.18 -30.28 44.24
CA TYR A 4 -51.71 -30.51 42.91
C TYR A 4 -51.02 -29.57 41.92
N PHE A 5 -50.29 -30.19 40.97
CA PHE A 5 -49.77 -29.59 39.76
C PHE A 5 -50.91 -29.45 38.76
N SER A 6 -51.02 -28.28 38.14
CA SER A 6 -51.76 -28.11 36.89
C SER A 6 -50.79 -27.63 35.82
N ALA A 7 -50.53 -28.48 34.86
CA ALA A 7 -49.75 -28.20 33.68
C ALA A 7 -50.63 -27.45 32.66
N TYR A 8 -50.18 -26.26 32.27
CA TYR A 8 -50.68 -25.59 31.05
C TYR A 8 -49.70 -25.85 29.92
N LEU A 9 -50.14 -26.65 28.94
CA LEU A 9 -49.50 -26.74 27.62
C LEU A 9 -49.75 -25.45 26.85
N ALA A 10 -48.73 -24.62 26.72
CA ALA A 10 -48.75 -23.52 25.73
C ALA A 10 -48.16 -24.09 24.44
N PHE A 11 -48.99 -24.26 23.42
CA PHE A 11 -48.57 -24.44 22.03
C PHE A 11 -47.96 -23.14 21.54
N GLY A 12 -46.62 -23.06 21.60
CA GLY A 12 -45.90 -21.98 20.91
C GLY A 12 -45.87 -22.28 19.42
N LEU A 13 -46.51 -21.45 18.64
CA LEU A 13 -46.26 -21.35 17.19
C LEU A 13 -44.78 -20.97 17.00
N ILE A 14 -43.95 -21.93 16.64
CA ILE A 14 -42.64 -21.66 16.08
C ILE A 14 -42.90 -21.16 14.66
N GLY A 15 -43.02 -19.85 14.52
CA GLY A 15 -42.92 -19.18 13.24
C GLY A 15 -41.50 -19.44 12.73
N ALA A 16 -41.35 -20.33 11.75
CA ALA A 16 -40.18 -20.47 10.95
C ALA A 16 -39.95 -19.11 10.25
N LEU A 17 -39.12 -18.26 10.85
CA LEU A 17 -38.46 -17.19 10.14
C LEU A 17 -37.51 -17.86 9.15
N GLY A 18 -38.04 -18.27 8.02
CA GLY A 18 -37.26 -18.58 6.83
C GLY A 18 -36.54 -17.30 6.46
N SER A 19 -35.25 -17.22 6.78
CA SER A 19 -34.37 -16.23 6.17
C SER A 19 -34.44 -16.49 4.66
N ALA A 20 -35.22 -15.68 3.95
CA ALA A 20 -35.22 -15.73 2.49
C ALA A 20 -33.77 -15.55 2.05
N LEU A 21 -33.20 -16.61 1.46
CA LEU A 21 -31.92 -16.54 0.78
C LEU A 21 -32.09 -15.47 -0.30
N GLY A 22 -31.13 -14.56 -0.43
CA GLY A 22 -31.12 -13.57 -1.51
C GLY A 22 -31.11 -14.26 -2.89
N ALA A 23 -31.40 -13.52 -3.92
CA ALA A 23 -31.36 -14.00 -5.28
C ALA A 23 -29.92 -14.36 -5.71
N THR A 24 -29.79 -15.29 -6.65
CA THR A 24 -28.52 -15.56 -7.33
C THR A 24 -28.64 -15.11 -8.77
N PHE A 25 -27.76 -14.20 -9.16
CA PHE A 25 -27.66 -13.65 -10.50
C PHE A 25 -26.41 -14.15 -11.21
N ILE A 26 -26.52 -14.37 -12.51
CA ILE A 26 -25.39 -14.82 -13.35
C ILE A 26 -25.01 -13.71 -14.33
N VAL A 27 -23.73 -13.43 -14.44
CA VAL A 27 -23.12 -12.53 -15.43
C VAL A 27 -22.21 -13.36 -16.35
N ASP A 28 -22.41 -13.24 -17.68
CA ASP A 28 -21.63 -13.95 -18.69
C ASP A 28 -21.59 -13.16 -20.00
N GLU A 29 -20.51 -12.38 -20.22
CA GLU A 29 -20.35 -11.58 -21.46
C GLU A 29 -20.23 -12.43 -22.73
N ARG A 30 -19.85 -13.71 -22.61
CA ARG A 30 -19.57 -14.60 -23.73
C ARG A 30 -20.78 -15.40 -24.15
N SER A 31 -21.80 -15.47 -23.33
CA SER A 31 -23.03 -16.19 -23.69
C SER A 31 -23.77 -15.51 -24.87
N PRO A 32 -24.12 -16.22 -25.91
CA PRO A 32 -24.93 -15.63 -26.99
C PRO A 32 -26.36 -15.26 -26.53
N LEU A 33 -26.77 -15.74 -25.37
CA LEU A 33 -28.08 -15.46 -24.77
C LEU A 33 -27.99 -14.38 -23.66
N SER A 34 -26.81 -13.76 -23.48
CA SER A 34 -26.66 -12.70 -22.50
C SER A 34 -27.33 -11.41 -22.95
N THR A 35 -28.02 -10.75 -22.02
CA THR A 35 -28.71 -9.48 -22.25
C THR A 35 -28.58 -8.63 -20.98
N ASP A 36 -28.69 -7.31 -21.10
CA ASP A 36 -28.80 -6.42 -19.93
C ASP A 36 -30.25 -5.96 -19.69
N ASP A 37 -31.22 -6.69 -20.24
CA ASP A 37 -32.63 -6.46 -19.98
C ASP A 37 -33.00 -6.81 -18.52
N ASP A 38 -34.13 -6.29 -18.03
CA ASP A 38 -34.52 -6.41 -16.63
C ASP A 38 -34.87 -7.85 -16.19
N ASP A 39 -35.26 -8.70 -17.12
CA ASP A 39 -35.58 -10.12 -16.91
C ASP A 39 -34.34 -11.06 -17.07
N GLY A 40 -33.17 -10.49 -17.33
CA GLY A 40 -31.90 -11.20 -17.37
C GLY A 40 -31.39 -11.60 -15.98
N GLY A 41 -30.13 -12.05 -15.95
CA GLY A 41 -29.43 -12.46 -14.72
C GLY A 41 -29.70 -13.90 -14.29
N THR A 42 -30.38 -14.70 -15.12
CA THR A 42 -30.63 -16.12 -14.88
C THR A 42 -29.55 -17.02 -15.48
N GLN A 43 -29.58 -18.32 -15.15
CA GLN A 43 -28.69 -19.31 -15.75
C GLN A 43 -28.87 -19.41 -17.26
N GLN A 44 -30.08 -19.27 -17.76
CA GLN A 44 -30.44 -19.36 -19.17
C GLN A 44 -30.23 -18.05 -19.93
N HIS A 45 -30.52 -16.92 -19.28
CA HIS A 45 -30.37 -15.58 -19.83
C HIS A 45 -29.51 -14.75 -18.87
N PRO A 46 -28.18 -14.95 -18.81
CA PRO A 46 -27.30 -14.21 -17.94
C PRO A 46 -27.29 -12.72 -18.32
N TRP A 47 -26.98 -11.86 -17.38
CA TRP A 47 -26.63 -10.48 -17.72
C TRP A 47 -25.29 -10.43 -18.44
N LYS A 48 -25.16 -9.48 -19.35
CA LYS A 48 -23.94 -9.28 -20.13
C LYS A 48 -22.88 -8.52 -19.35
N SER A 49 -23.30 -7.56 -18.53
CA SER A 49 -22.40 -6.67 -17.77
C SER A 49 -22.50 -6.89 -16.26
N ILE A 50 -21.38 -6.69 -15.59
CA ILE A 50 -21.30 -6.67 -14.12
C ILE A 50 -22.03 -5.44 -13.60
N SER A 51 -21.96 -4.30 -14.31
CA SER A 51 -22.65 -3.06 -13.95
C SER A 51 -24.15 -3.24 -13.82
N LYS A 52 -24.76 -4.01 -14.73
CA LYS A 52 -26.20 -4.33 -14.63
C LYS A 52 -26.52 -5.11 -13.36
N ALA A 53 -25.70 -6.13 -13.06
CA ALA A 53 -25.89 -6.93 -11.87
C ALA A 53 -25.68 -6.09 -10.58
N ALA A 54 -24.66 -5.25 -10.56
CA ALA A 54 -24.37 -4.37 -9.41
C ALA A 54 -25.51 -3.37 -9.12
N GLN A 55 -26.16 -2.86 -10.16
CA GLN A 55 -27.34 -1.97 -10.01
C GLN A 55 -28.56 -2.67 -9.46
N LYS A 56 -28.72 -3.95 -9.73
CA LYS A 56 -29.91 -4.74 -9.34
C LYS A 56 -29.73 -5.47 -8.00
N ALA A 57 -28.51 -5.85 -7.66
CA ALA A 57 -28.25 -6.61 -6.45
C ALA A 57 -28.67 -5.85 -5.19
N ALA A 58 -29.31 -6.54 -4.30
CA ALA A 58 -29.77 -6.05 -2.99
C ALA A 58 -29.18 -6.90 -1.85
N GLY A 59 -29.41 -6.50 -0.62
CA GLY A 59 -28.88 -7.21 0.56
C GLY A 59 -29.22 -8.70 0.61
N GLY A 60 -28.22 -9.54 0.63
CA GLY A 60 -28.31 -11.01 0.59
C GLY A 60 -28.09 -11.63 -0.78
N ASP A 61 -28.10 -10.85 -1.85
CA ASP A 61 -27.94 -11.37 -3.21
C ASP A 61 -26.51 -11.80 -3.53
N LEU A 62 -26.37 -12.78 -4.39
CA LEU A 62 -25.13 -13.29 -4.93
C LEU A 62 -25.07 -13.07 -6.45
N VAL A 63 -24.09 -12.32 -6.91
CA VAL A 63 -23.77 -12.18 -8.32
C VAL A 63 -22.58 -13.09 -8.65
N ILE A 64 -22.80 -14.10 -9.48
CA ILE A 64 -21.76 -15.01 -9.97
C ILE A 64 -21.32 -14.53 -11.35
N ILE A 65 -20.04 -14.16 -11.45
CA ILE A 65 -19.44 -13.61 -12.67
C ILE A 65 -18.63 -14.71 -13.34
N ARG A 66 -18.97 -15.05 -14.58
CA ARG A 66 -18.28 -16.08 -15.38
C ARG A 66 -17.02 -15.53 -16.04
N ASP A 67 -16.23 -16.47 -16.55
CA ASP A 67 -14.96 -16.19 -17.23
C ASP A 67 -15.15 -15.18 -18.37
N GLY A 68 -14.36 -14.10 -18.36
CA GLY A 68 -14.48 -13.04 -19.35
C GLY A 68 -13.58 -11.84 -19.13
N THR A 69 -13.60 -10.91 -20.11
CA THR A 69 -12.89 -9.62 -20.03
C THR A 69 -13.90 -8.48 -20.14
N TYR A 70 -14.37 -8.03 -19.01
CA TYR A 70 -15.40 -7.00 -18.88
C TYR A 70 -14.78 -5.61 -19.00
N ARG A 71 -15.27 -4.83 -20.00
CA ARG A 71 -14.75 -3.50 -20.34
C ARG A 71 -15.72 -2.42 -19.88
N GLU A 72 -15.78 -2.23 -18.57
CA GLU A 72 -16.78 -1.38 -17.96
C GLU A 72 -16.27 -0.76 -16.63
N THR A 73 -17.01 0.22 -16.12
CA THR A 73 -16.90 0.71 -14.75
C THR A 73 -18.09 0.19 -13.96
N VAL A 74 -17.84 -0.47 -12.85
CA VAL A 74 -18.87 -1.03 -11.96
C VAL A 74 -19.06 -0.12 -10.76
N ILE A 75 -20.28 0.33 -10.51
CA ILE A 75 -20.64 1.14 -9.33
C ILE A 75 -21.69 0.37 -8.52
N VAL A 76 -21.38 0.10 -7.26
CA VAL A 76 -22.28 -0.56 -6.31
C VAL A 76 -22.80 0.49 -5.32
N THR A 77 -24.03 0.94 -5.48
CA THR A 77 -24.65 1.95 -4.62
C THR A 77 -25.55 1.33 -3.54
N ASN A 78 -26.06 0.13 -3.78
CA ASN A 78 -26.91 -0.58 -2.84
C ASN A 78 -26.10 -1.13 -1.66
N SER A 79 -26.70 -1.17 -0.49
CA SER A 79 -26.08 -1.73 0.72
C SER A 79 -26.67 -3.07 1.09
N GLY A 80 -25.84 -3.95 1.63
CA GLY A 80 -26.26 -5.12 2.37
C GLY A 80 -26.40 -4.83 3.88
N THR A 81 -26.38 -5.89 4.67
CA THR A 81 -26.21 -5.87 6.12
C THR A 81 -25.17 -6.92 6.53
N ALA A 82 -24.77 -6.93 7.80
CA ALA A 82 -23.82 -7.93 8.30
C ALA A 82 -24.31 -9.37 8.06
N GLU A 83 -25.63 -9.62 8.20
CA GLU A 83 -26.24 -10.93 8.01
C GLU A 83 -26.57 -11.21 6.53
N LYS A 84 -26.74 -10.15 5.72
CA LYS A 84 -27.15 -10.21 4.32
C LYS A 84 -26.29 -9.29 3.45
N PRO A 85 -24.98 -9.55 3.30
CA PRO A 85 -24.14 -8.74 2.44
C PRO A 85 -24.52 -8.93 0.96
N ILE A 86 -24.25 -7.92 0.14
CA ILE A 86 -24.25 -8.06 -1.33
C ILE A 86 -22.92 -8.73 -1.72
N ARG A 87 -22.97 -9.75 -2.59
CA ARG A 87 -21.76 -10.49 -2.99
C ARG A 87 -21.59 -10.47 -4.49
N LEU A 88 -20.43 -9.99 -4.95
CA LEU A 88 -20.00 -10.04 -6.34
C LEU A 88 -18.78 -10.98 -6.41
N GLU A 89 -18.95 -12.16 -6.97
CA GLU A 89 -17.93 -13.20 -6.91
C GLU A 89 -17.64 -13.81 -8.29
N SER A 90 -16.38 -14.07 -8.58
CA SER A 90 -16.05 -14.89 -9.75
C SER A 90 -16.59 -16.31 -9.58
N ALA A 91 -17.09 -16.92 -10.66
CA ALA A 91 -17.44 -18.32 -10.65
C ALA A 91 -16.20 -19.18 -10.29
N PRO A 92 -16.38 -20.34 -9.64
CA PRO A 92 -15.26 -21.21 -9.30
C PRO A 92 -14.38 -21.54 -10.52
N GLY A 93 -13.07 -21.25 -10.42
CA GLY A 93 -12.11 -21.46 -11.49
C GLY A 93 -12.19 -20.48 -12.68
N ALA A 94 -13.09 -19.50 -12.64
CA ALA A 94 -13.18 -18.49 -13.68
C ALA A 94 -12.07 -17.44 -13.59
N ARG A 95 -11.58 -16.99 -14.74
CA ARG A 95 -10.70 -15.83 -14.85
C ARG A 95 -11.52 -14.61 -15.25
N VAL A 96 -11.96 -13.85 -14.26
CA VAL A 96 -12.73 -12.63 -14.47
C VAL A 96 -11.77 -11.44 -14.50
N VAL A 97 -11.71 -10.72 -15.61
CA VAL A 97 -10.89 -9.53 -15.78
C VAL A 97 -11.80 -8.32 -16.02
N LEU A 98 -11.74 -7.34 -15.12
CA LEU A 98 -12.34 -6.02 -15.31
C LEU A 98 -11.25 -5.05 -15.77
N THR A 99 -11.41 -4.47 -16.98
CA THR A 99 -10.35 -3.66 -17.57
C THR A 99 -10.82 -2.24 -17.93
N GLY A 100 -9.93 -1.27 -17.69
CA GLY A 100 -10.12 0.13 -18.08
C GLY A 100 -9.84 0.40 -19.56
N ALA A 101 -9.28 -0.58 -20.27
CA ALA A 101 -8.89 -0.41 -21.65
C ALA A 101 -9.90 -0.98 -22.63
N ASP A 102 -10.11 -0.28 -23.74
CA ASP A 102 -10.84 -0.78 -24.91
C ASP A 102 -9.85 -1.28 -25.98
N ARG A 103 -10.31 -2.22 -26.79
CA ARG A 103 -9.56 -2.71 -27.95
C ARG A 103 -9.71 -1.73 -29.11
N PHE A 104 -8.59 -1.36 -29.71
CA PHE A 104 -8.56 -0.52 -30.89
C PHE A 104 -8.04 -1.28 -32.11
N THR A 105 -8.66 -1.01 -33.25
CA THR A 105 -8.35 -1.60 -34.55
C THR A 105 -8.31 -0.49 -35.61
N ALA A 106 -8.02 -0.83 -36.87
CA ALA A 106 -7.95 0.12 -37.98
C ALA A 106 -6.84 1.18 -37.80
N TRP A 107 -5.72 0.73 -37.30
CA TRP A 107 -4.51 1.53 -37.15
C TRP A 107 -3.97 1.97 -38.53
N LYS A 108 -3.63 3.23 -38.69
CA LYS A 108 -3.02 3.79 -39.90
C LYS A 108 -1.56 4.12 -39.63
N HIS A 109 -0.69 3.93 -40.61
CA HIS A 109 0.66 4.45 -40.53
C HIS A 109 0.65 5.98 -40.33
N ALA A 110 1.47 6.48 -39.44
CA ALA A 110 1.74 7.90 -39.31
C ALA A 110 2.59 8.38 -40.49
N GLU A 111 2.64 9.68 -40.69
CA GLU A 111 3.52 10.29 -41.71
C GLU A 111 4.99 10.04 -41.35
N GLY A 112 5.82 9.72 -42.37
CA GLY A 112 7.25 9.45 -42.25
C GLY A 112 7.59 7.96 -42.39
N ASP A 113 8.91 7.65 -42.32
CA ASP A 113 9.45 6.32 -42.60
C ASP A 113 9.48 5.39 -41.37
N GLN A 114 9.07 5.88 -40.22
CA GLN A 114 9.08 5.10 -38.99
C GLN A 114 7.84 4.21 -38.88
N PRO A 115 7.94 3.00 -38.30
CA PRO A 115 6.80 2.08 -38.14
C PRO A 115 5.89 2.51 -36.97
N VAL A 116 5.50 3.77 -36.98
CA VAL A 116 4.56 4.38 -36.04
C VAL A 116 3.17 4.32 -36.63
N TYR A 117 2.23 3.90 -35.83
CA TYR A 117 0.82 3.88 -36.18
C TYR A 117 0.05 4.93 -35.40
N GLN A 118 -1.09 5.36 -35.94
CA GLN A 118 -1.95 6.36 -35.31
C GLN A 118 -3.42 6.06 -35.49
N ILE A 119 -4.21 6.53 -34.52
CA ILE A 119 -5.68 6.57 -34.57
C ILE A 119 -6.19 7.90 -34.03
N PRO A 120 -7.43 8.33 -34.37
CA PRO A 120 -8.09 9.45 -33.67
C PRO A 120 -8.19 9.18 -32.18
N TRP A 121 -7.87 10.22 -31.37
CA TRP A 121 -7.91 10.14 -29.91
C TRP A 121 -8.47 11.45 -29.33
N THR A 122 -9.74 11.42 -28.96
CA THR A 122 -10.47 12.56 -28.40
C THR A 122 -10.75 12.41 -26.91
N ARG A 123 -10.20 11.37 -26.28
CA ARG A 123 -10.39 11.11 -24.85
C ARG A 123 -9.73 12.19 -24.02
N GLN A 124 -10.46 12.68 -23.02
CA GLN A 124 -9.97 13.59 -22.00
C GLN A 124 -10.20 12.95 -20.65
N PHE A 125 -9.19 13.00 -19.80
CA PHE A 125 -9.23 12.46 -18.46
C PHE A 125 -9.17 13.59 -17.44
N LEU A 126 -9.79 13.38 -16.28
CA LEU A 126 -9.49 14.17 -15.12
C LEU A 126 -8.04 13.90 -14.74
N GLY A 127 -7.24 14.92 -14.63
CA GLY A 127 -5.83 14.82 -14.32
C GLY A 127 -5.41 15.90 -13.32
N TRP A 128 -4.19 15.80 -12.83
CA TRP A 128 -3.63 16.82 -11.96
C TRP A 128 -3.33 18.10 -12.73
N SER A 129 -3.58 19.22 -12.09
CA SER A 129 -3.20 20.53 -12.66
C SER A 129 -1.70 20.79 -12.48
N SER A 130 -1.12 21.55 -13.40
CA SER A 130 0.32 21.82 -13.44
C SER A 130 0.89 22.49 -12.18
N HIS A 131 0.08 23.16 -11.37
CA HIS A 131 0.54 23.81 -10.13
C HIS A 131 0.82 22.84 -8.99
N MET A 132 0.43 21.57 -9.12
CA MET A 132 0.70 20.52 -8.13
C MET A 132 1.97 19.70 -8.47
N THR A 133 2.68 20.10 -9.52
CA THR A 133 3.90 19.41 -9.93
C THR A 133 5.13 20.11 -9.33
N HIS A 134 6.10 19.30 -8.86
CA HIS A 134 7.37 19.83 -8.38
C HIS A 134 8.21 20.31 -9.58
N PRO A 135 8.81 21.51 -9.54
CA PRO A 135 9.44 22.12 -10.71
C PRO A 135 10.64 21.34 -11.27
N ASP A 136 11.31 20.55 -10.45
CA ASP A 136 12.58 19.91 -10.80
C ASP A 136 12.45 18.47 -11.28
N ASP A 137 11.24 17.90 -11.35
CA ASP A 137 11.03 16.51 -11.73
C ASP A 137 10.54 16.39 -13.18
N ILE A 138 11.32 15.71 -14.01
CA ILE A 138 10.95 15.44 -15.41
C ILE A 138 9.71 14.55 -15.53
N TYR A 139 9.42 13.71 -14.51
CA TYR A 139 8.24 12.87 -14.47
C TYR A 139 6.96 13.65 -14.16
N HIS A 140 7.05 14.85 -13.60
CA HIS A 140 5.89 15.70 -13.33
C HIS A 140 5.07 16.01 -14.57
N ARG A 141 5.67 16.07 -15.73
CA ARG A 141 4.94 16.22 -16.99
C ARG A 141 4.05 15.00 -17.28
N LEU A 142 4.43 13.83 -16.80
CA LEU A 142 3.65 12.59 -16.90
C LEU A 142 2.63 12.40 -15.76
N VAL A 143 2.81 13.06 -14.61
CA VAL A 143 1.90 13.00 -13.46
C VAL A 143 0.47 13.37 -13.83
N GLY A 144 0.31 14.39 -14.68
CA GLY A 144 -1.00 14.79 -15.19
C GLY A 144 -1.56 13.93 -16.32
N ARG A 145 -0.84 12.89 -16.75
CA ARG A 145 -1.24 12.03 -17.87
C ARG A 145 -1.83 10.73 -17.35
N CYS A 146 -2.98 10.38 -17.89
CA CYS A 146 -3.71 9.18 -17.47
C CYS A 146 -3.73 8.07 -18.53
N GLU A 147 -3.28 8.36 -19.74
CA GLU A 147 -3.32 7.41 -20.84
C GLU A 147 -2.39 6.23 -20.59
N GLN A 148 -2.86 5.06 -20.95
CA GLN A 148 -2.05 3.85 -21.05
C GLN A 148 -2.36 3.13 -22.37
N VAL A 149 -1.36 2.49 -22.94
CA VAL A 149 -1.49 1.63 -24.11
C VAL A 149 -0.78 0.31 -23.84
N ALA A 150 -1.44 -0.79 -24.16
CA ALA A 150 -0.86 -2.12 -24.07
C ALA A 150 -0.94 -2.84 -25.43
N ILE A 151 0.08 -3.61 -25.77
CA ILE A 151 0.10 -4.54 -26.88
C ILE A 151 0.30 -5.95 -26.34
N ASP A 152 -0.61 -6.87 -26.65
CA ASP A 152 -0.57 -8.26 -26.18
C ASP A 152 -0.39 -8.37 -24.64
N ASN A 153 -1.07 -7.49 -23.91
CA ASN A 153 -1.03 -7.30 -22.46
C ASN A 153 0.24 -6.64 -21.87
N TYR A 154 1.20 -6.20 -22.70
CA TYR A 154 2.39 -5.49 -22.26
C TYR A 154 2.22 -3.99 -22.40
N LEU A 155 2.36 -3.24 -21.30
CA LEU A 155 2.29 -1.78 -21.31
C LEU A 155 3.44 -1.18 -22.11
N LEU A 156 3.12 -0.18 -22.93
CA LEU A 156 4.10 0.67 -23.59
C LEU A 156 4.47 1.86 -22.69
N ARG A 157 5.67 2.38 -22.87
CA ARG A 157 6.12 3.59 -22.21
C ARG A 157 5.50 4.84 -22.86
N GLN A 158 4.89 5.70 -22.06
CA GLN A 158 4.38 6.98 -22.53
C GLN A 158 5.52 7.96 -22.82
N VAL A 159 5.41 8.70 -23.93
CA VAL A 159 6.21 9.88 -24.23
C VAL A 159 5.28 11.07 -24.46
N LEU A 160 5.78 12.30 -24.25
CA LEU A 160 4.93 13.48 -24.29
C LEU A 160 4.76 14.05 -25.70
N GLU A 161 5.77 13.87 -26.56
CA GLU A 161 5.81 14.45 -27.89
C GLU A 161 6.11 13.40 -28.96
N PRO A 162 5.53 13.55 -30.19
CA PRO A 162 5.75 12.59 -31.25
C PRO A 162 7.22 12.39 -31.65
N HIS A 163 8.05 13.42 -31.53
CA HIS A 163 9.48 13.32 -31.86
C HIS A 163 10.29 12.47 -30.86
N GLN A 164 9.70 12.13 -29.70
CA GLN A 164 10.29 11.25 -28.67
C GLN A 164 9.93 9.78 -28.89
N MET A 165 9.14 9.47 -29.93
CA MET A 165 8.71 8.10 -30.20
C MET A 165 9.90 7.19 -30.49
N ALA A 166 9.85 6.00 -29.95
CA ALA A 166 10.82 4.92 -30.11
C ALA A 166 10.08 3.57 -30.04
N PRO A 167 10.71 2.45 -30.42
CA PRO A 167 10.09 1.13 -30.24
C PRO A 167 9.64 0.92 -28.79
N GLY A 168 8.41 0.47 -28.59
CA GLY A 168 7.82 0.24 -27.25
C GLY A 168 7.26 1.51 -26.60
N THR A 169 6.98 2.57 -27.36
CA THR A 169 6.39 3.81 -26.81
C THR A 169 5.05 4.16 -27.44
N PHE A 170 4.30 5.01 -26.74
CA PHE A 170 3.11 5.67 -27.27
C PHE A 170 3.10 7.16 -26.90
N CYS A 171 2.38 7.96 -27.69
CA CYS A 171 2.17 9.38 -27.45
C CYS A 171 0.69 9.73 -27.68
N ALA A 172 0.02 10.23 -26.64
CA ALA A 172 -1.32 10.83 -26.77
C ALA A 172 -1.16 12.33 -27.01
N ASN A 173 -1.31 12.75 -28.28
CA ASN A 173 -1.16 14.15 -28.66
C ASN A 173 -2.53 14.85 -28.69
N ALA A 174 -2.82 15.63 -27.66
CA ALA A 174 -4.11 16.29 -27.50
C ALA A 174 -4.36 17.37 -28.57
N SER A 175 -3.33 18.09 -29.03
CA SER A 175 -3.49 19.16 -30.02
C SER A 175 -3.85 18.63 -31.40
N ARG A 176 -3.35 17.45 -31.77
CA ARG A 176 -3.68 16.76 -33.01
C ARG A 176 -4.87 15.80 -32.87
N GLN A 177 -5.33 15.55 -31.64
CA GLN A 177 -6.33 14.52 -31.30
C GLN A 177 -5.97 13.14 -31.87
N LEU A 178 -4.70 12.76 -31.72
CA LEU A 178 -4.15 11.51 -32.21
C LEU A 178 -3.44 10.73 -31.10
N LEU A 179 -3.59 9.43 -31.14
CA LEU A 179 -2.81 8.47 -30.37
C LEU A 179 -1.81 7.80 -31.30
N PHE A 180 -0.52 8.03 -31.04
CA PHE A 180 0.58 7.39 -31.76
C PHE A 180 1.10 6.20 -30.97
N VAL A 181 1.36 5.10 -31.66
CA VAL A 181 1.84 3.84 -31.06
C VAL A 181 2.95 3.25 -31.90
N TRP A 182 4.03 2.82 -31.24
CA TRP A 182 5.15 2.13 -31.87
C TRP A 182 5.41 0.81 -31.15
N ASP A 183 5.15 -0.31 -31.82
CA ASP A 183 5.39 -1.65 -31.27
C ASP A 183 6.88 -1.91 -31.03
N TYR A 184 7.22 -2.68 -30.01
CA TYR A 184 8.58 -3.08 -29.67
C TYR A 184 9.35 -3.75 -30.81
N ALA A 185 8.66 -4.56 -31.61
CA ALA A 185 9.23 -5.37 -32.69
C ALA A 185 8.81 -4.90 -34.09
N ASN A 186 8.26 -3.68 -34.20
CA ASN A 186 7.82 -3.08 -35.48
C ASN A 186 6.77 -3.93 -36.20
N ARG A 187 5.91 -4.64 -35.46
CA ARG A 187 4.84 -5.48 -36.03
C ARG A 187 3.65 -4.63 -36.49
N ASP A 188 2.87 -5.16 -37.40
CA ASP A 188 1.62 -4.54 -37.84
C ASP A 188 0.56 -4.58 -36.74
N LEU A 189 0.20 -3.41 -36.18
CA LEU A 189 -0.74 -3.26 -35.08
C LEU A 189 -2.14 -3.83 -35.39
N ASN A 190 -2.52 -3.90 -36.65
CA ASN A 190 -3.83 -4.46 -37.05
C ASN A 190 -3.92 -5.97 -36.86
N LYS A 191 -2.77 -6.63 -36.62
CA LYS A 191 -2.69 -8.08 -36.34
C LYS A 191 -2.50 -8.40 -34.87
N LEU A 192 -2.43 -7.39 -34.01
CA LEU A 192 -2.14 -7.52 -32.58
C LEU A 192 -3.37 -7.15 -31.75
N LEU A 193 -3.34 -7.59 -30.49
CA LEU A 193 -4.27 -7.08 -29.49
C LEU A 193 -3.72 -5.74 -28.97
N VAL A 194 -4.23 -4.62 -29.49
CA VAL A 194 -3.86 -3.28 -29.01
C VAL A 194 -5.01 -2.71 -28.20
N GLU A 195 -4.73 -2.38 -26.96
CA GLU A 195 -5.68 -1.85 -26.00
C GLU A 195 -5.21 -0.47 -25.51
N ALA A 196 -6.12 0.47 -25.37
CA ALA A 196 -5.84 1.77 -24.76
C ALA A 196 -6.86 2.07 -23.66
N SER A 197 -6.38 2.61 -22.55
CA SER A 197 -7.22 2.89 -21.38
C SER A 197 -8.21 4.01 -21.68
N THR A 198 -9.47 3.80 -21.32
CA THR A 198 -10.59 4.72 -21.56
C THR A 198 -11.41 5.01 -20.31
N ARG A 199 -11.16 4.30 -19.20
CA ARG A 199 -11.87 4.42 -17.92
C ARG A 199 -10.90 4.72 -16.81
N GLN A 200 -11.27 5.69 -15.96
CA GLN A 200 -10.44 6.10 -14.82
C GLN A 200 -10.72 5.27 -13.56
N GLU A 201 -11.91 4.75 -13.41
CA GLU A 201 -12.28 3.82 -12.35
C GLU A 201 -12.81 2.53 -12.95
N LEU A 202 -12.58 1.42 -12.24
CA LEU A 202 -13.08 0.10 -12.62
C LEU A 202 -14.16 -0.38 -11.67
N LEU A 203 -13.96 -0.17 -10.37
CA LEU A 203 -14.92 -0.53 -9.34
C LEU A 203 -15.03 0.61 -8.33
N ARG A 204 -16.26 1.03 -8.05
CA ARG A 204 -16.59 1.92 -6.94
C ARG A 204 -17.69 1.29 -6.10
N VAL A 205 -17.39 1.07 -4.84
CA VAL A 205 -18.37 0.58 -3.84
C VAL A 205 -18.73 1.75 -2.92
N GLU A 206 -19.94 2.25 -3.06
CA GLU A 206 -20.51 3.32 -2.23
C GLU A 206 -21.47 2.77 -1.16
N GLY A 207 -22.11 1.64 -1.47
CA GLY A 207 -22.94 0.91 -0.53
C GLY A 207 -22.07 0.22 0.53
N SER A 208 -22.68 -0.10 1.68
CA SER A 208 -22.00 -0.80 2.78
C SER A 208 -22.32 -2.29 2.78
N HIS A 209 -21.46 -3.10 3.45
CA HIS A 209 -21.59 -4.55 3.52
C HIS A 209 -21.63 -5.22 2.12
N VAL A 210 -20.69 -4.83 1.28
CA VAL A 210 -20.49 -5.42 -0.04
C VAL A 210 -19.23 -6.28 -0.03
N LEU A 211 -19.31 -7.51 -0.51
CA LEU A 211 -18.16 -8.39 -0.71
C LEU A 211 -17.86 -8.53 -2.20
N VAL A 212 -16.64 -8.23 -2.58
CA VAL A 212 -16.10 -8.44 -3.93
C VAL A 212 -14.99 -9.48 -3.85
N ARG A 213 -15.12 -10.58 -4.62
CA ARG A 213 -14.19 -11.70 -4.55
C ARG A 213 -13.76 -12.22 -5.92
N GLY A 214 -12.45 -12.48 -6.06
CA GLY A 214 -11.89 -13.27 -7.16
C GLY A 214 -11.76 -12.53 -8.48
N LEU A 215 -11.77 -11.19 -8.49
CA LEU A 215 -11.69 -10.39 -9.70
C LEU A 215 -10.27 -9.86 -9.90
N ARG A 216 -9.87 -9.76 -11.17
CA ARG A 216 -8.63 -9.08 -11.60
C ARG A 216 -8.98 -7.76 -12.26
N PHE A 217 -8.32 -6.69 -11.84
CA PHE A 217 -8.50 -5.34 -12.35
C PHE A 217 -7.22 -4.87 -13.02
N ARG A 218 -7.32 -4.23 -14.20
CA ARG A 218 -6.12 -3.74 -14.92
C ARG A 218 -6.40 -2.57 -15.85
N PHE A 219 -5.36 -1.82 -16.16
CA PHE A 219 -5.32 -0.80 -17.20
C PHE A 219 -6.35 0.33 -17.03
N ALA A 220 -6.53 0.82 -15.82
CA ALA A 220 -7.31 2.03 -15.60
C ALA A 220 -6.49 3.27 -15.94
N ALA A 221 -7.13 4.27 -16.54
CA ALA A 221 -6.56 5.61 -16.78
C ALA A 221 -6.75 6.52 -15.56
N ASN A 222 -6.55 5.99 -14.35
CA ASN A 222 -6.81 6.74 -13.12
C ASN A 222 -5.78 7.85 -12.91
N MET A 223 -6.24 8.99 -12.38
CA MET A 223 -5.37 10.12 -12.07
C MET A 223 -4.49 9.83 -10.86
N ALA A 224 -3.44 10.63 -10.68
CA ALA A 224 -2.58 10.57 -9.50
C ALA A 224 -3.38 10.59 -8.19
N GLN A 225 -2.91 9.87 -7.18
CA GLN A 225 -3.53 9.72 -5.85
C GLN A 225 -4.94 9.10 -5.85
N HIS A 226 -5.36 8.48 -6.96
CA HIS A 226 -6.69 7.90 -7.07
C HIS A 226 -6.62 6.43 -7.47
N GLY A 227 -7.29 5.56 -6.72
CA GLY A 227 -7.35 4.14 -6.99
C GLY A 227 -8.28 3.79 -8.15
N ALA A 228 -7.92 2.78 -8.91
CA ALA A 228 -8.83 2.19 -9.90
C ALA A 228 -9.99 1.40 -9.24
N ILE A 229 -9.75 0.90 -8.04
CA ILE A 229 -10.74 0.32 -7.13
C ILE A 229 -10.96 1.32 -6.00
N VAL A 230 -12.20 1.72 -5.75
CA VAL A 230 -12.57 2.63 -4.66
C VAL A 230 -13.56 1.92 -3.75
N LEU A 231 -13.18 1.69 -2.49
CA LEU A 231 -14.11 1.26 -1.45
C LEU A 231 -14.42 2.48 -0.57
N ALA A 232 -15.65 2.99 -0.67
CA ALA A 232 -16.12 4.16 0.09
C ALA A 232 -17.19 3.79 1.13
N GLY A 233 -17.85 2.66 0.98
CA GLY A 233 -18.81 2.14 1.93
C GLY A 233 -18.13 1.55 3.18
N ALA A 234 -18.91 1.39 4.25
CA ALA A 234 -18.44 0.77 5.48
C ALA A 234 -18.66 -0.75 5.47
N TYR A 235 -17.79 -1.48 6.17
CA TYR A 235 -17.85 -2.96 6.29
C TYR A 235 -17.74 -3.70 4.96
N ASP A 236 -17.11 -3.10 3.96
CA ASP A 236 -16.88 -3.75 2.67
C ASP A 236 -15.70 -4.70 2.73
N VAL A 237 -15.76 -5.73 1.91
CA VAL A 237 -14.72 -6.76 1.84
C VAL A 237 -14.20 -6.90 0.41
N LEU A 238 -12.90 -6.72 0.22
CA LEU A 238 -12.19 -7.07 -1.01
C LEU A 238 -11.34 -8.32 -0.75
N GLU A 239 -11.63 -9.40 -1.46
CA GLU A 239 -11.04 -10.70 -1.17
C GLU A 239 -10.60 -11.44 -2.44
N ASP A 240 -9.41 -12.07 -2.40
CA ASP A 240 -8.85 -12.86 -3.50
C ASP A 240 -8.81 -12.08 -4.84
N CYS A 241 -8.60 -10.75 -4.77
CA CYS A 241 -8.58 -9.85 -5.94
C CYS A 241 -7.16 -9.42 -6.30
N ALA A 242 -7.00 -8.94 -7.53
CA ALA A 242 -5.74 -8.35 -7.99
C ALA A 242 -5.98 -7.00 -8.68
N ALA A 243 -5.19 -5.96 -8.32
CA ALA A 243 -5.14 -4.67 -8.99
C ALA A 243 -3.75 -4.49 -9.62
N GLU A 244 -3.68 -4.54 -10.94
CA GLU A 244 -2.42 -4.66 -11.68
C GLU A 244 -2.31 -3.64 -12.80
N SER A 245 -1.14 -3.02 -12.94
CA SER A 245 -0.82 -2.17 -14.10
C SER A 245 -1.80 -0.99 -14.30
N MET A 246 -2.20 -0.35 -13.20
CA MET A 246 -2.99 0.88 -13.25
C MET A 246 -2.08 2.08 -13.59
N ASN A 247 -2.66 3.13 -14.14
CA ASN A 247 -1.90 4.36 -14.42
C ASN A 247 -1.36 5.03 -13.15
N SER A 248 -2.12 4.99 -12.07
CA SER A 248 -1.75 5.51 -10.77
C SER A 248 -1.90 4.44 -9.70
N SER A 249 -2.75 4.60 -8.71
CA SER A 249 -2.88 3.68 -7.59
C SER A 249 -3.80 2.50 -7.91
N GLY A 250 -3.47 1.31 -7.38
CA GLY A 250 -4.30 0.13 -7.54
C GLY A 250 -5.67 0.30 -6.89
N ALA A 251 -5.70 0.74 -5.63
CA ALA A 251 -6.93 0.96 -4.88
C ALA A 251 -6.89 2.22 -4.01
N THR A 252 -8.07 2.70 -3.61
CA THR A 252 -8.27 3.72 -2.58
C THR A 252 -9.35 3.25 -1.60
N PHE A 253 -9.04 3.33 -0.29
CA PHE A 253 -9.93 2.97 0.79
C PHE A 253 -10.30 4.22 1.59
N THR A 254 -11.60 4.49 1.73
CA THR A 254 -12.11 5.66 2.45
C THR A 254 -13.27 5.34 3.41
N GLY A 255 -13.76 4.11 3.39
CA GLY A 255 -14.80 3.64 4.29
C GLY A 255 -14.25 3.10 5.62
N GLU A 256 -15.12 2.96 6.60
CA GLU A 256 -14.78 2.40 7.91
C GLU A 256 -14.98 0.88 7.96
N ASN A 257 -14.21 0.20 8.82
CA ASN A 257 -14.34 -1.24 9.07
C ASN A 257 -14.19 -2.12 7.81
N GLN A 258 -13.43 -1.66 6.84
CA GLN A 258 -13.18 -2.40 5.61
C GLN A 258 -12.19 -3.54 5.83
N VAL A 259 -12.37 -4.62 5.08
CA VAL A 259 -11.45 -5.78 5.10
C VAL A 259 -10.90 -6.03 3.70
N VAL A 260 -9.57 -5.96 3.58
CA VAL A 260 -8.84 -6.32 2.37
C VAL A 260 -7.98 -7.54 2.69
N ARG A 261 -8.27 -8.66 2.04
CA ARG A 261 -7.56 -9.91 2.35
C ARG A 261 -7.24 -10.76 1.14
N ARG A 262 -6.04 -11.37 1.15
CA ARG A 262 -5.51 -12.22 0.07
C ARG A 262 -5.55 -11.55 -1.30
N CYS A 263 -5.28 -10.23 -1.31
CA CYS A 263 -5.26 -9.43 -2.53
C CYS A 263 -3.83 -9.14 -2.97
N VAL A 264 -3.68 -8.85 -4.27
CA VAL A 264 -2.41 -8.46 -4.88
C VAL A 264 -2.54 -7.07 -5.50
N PHE A 265 -1.63 -6.17 -5.14
CA PHE A 265 -1.53 -4.82 -5.70
C PHE A 265 -0.13 -4.66 -6.30
N ARG A 266 -0.01 -4.78 -7.63
CA ARG A 266 1.31 -4.80 -8.25
C ARG A 266 1.41 -4.05 -9.57
N ASP A 267 2.63 -3.66 -9.88
CA ASP A 267 2.99 -3.00 -11.14
C ASP A 267 2.16 -1.75 -11.42
N ASN A 268 1.61 -1.11 -10.39
CA ASN A 268 0.83 0.11 -10.55
C ASN A 268 1.76 1.33 -10.71
N GLY A 269 1.26 2.34 -11.40
CA GLY A 269 2.05 3.50 -11.79
C GLY A 269 2.55 4.34 -10.63
N GLN A 270 1.80 4.44 -9.52
CA GLN A 270 2.14 5.25 -8.35
C GLN A 270 2.18 4.44 -7.03
N LEU A 271 1.05 3.97 -6.55
CA LEU A 271 0.93 3.21 -5.29
C LEU A 271 0.25 1.86 -5.53
N GLY A 272 0.55 0.88 -4.67
CA GLY A 272 -0.30 -0.29 -4.56
C GLY A 272 -1.71 0.10 -4.11
N PHE A 273 -1.81 0.86 -3.01
CA PHE A 273 -3.07 1.45 -2.56
C PHE A 273 -2.85 2.73 -1.75
N GLY A 274 -3.89 3.55 -1.65
CA GLY A 274 -3.99 4.67 -0.71
C GLY A 274 -5.15 4.47 0.25
N ALA A 275 -5.05 5.01 1.48
CA ALA A 275 -6.14 5.01 2.44
C ALA A 275 -6.28 6.41 3.07
N SER A 276 -7.48 6.95 3.09
CA SER A 276 -7.74 8.27 3.69
C SER A 276 -9.00 8.24 4.53
N GLY A 277 -8.84 8.42 5.84
CA GLY A 277 -9.95 8.32 6.78
C GLY A 277 -10.55 6.90 6.89
N ALA A 278 -9.84 5.89 6.42
CA ALA A 278 -10.27 4.49 6.48
C ALA A 278 -10.06 3.94 7.90
N HIS A 279 -10.96 4.30 8.81
CA HIS A 279 -10.87 3.86 10.19
C HIS A 279 -11.14 2.36 10.31
N GLN A 280 -10.36 1.69 11.17
CA GLN A 280 -10.49 0.24 11.44
C GLN A 280 -10.33 -0.62 10.17
N LEU A 281 -9.54 -0.14 9.20
CA LEU A 281 -9.15 -0.95 8.03
C LEU A 281 -8.36 -2.18 8.47
N LEU A 282 -8.79 -3.36 8.06
CA LEU A 282 -8.02 -4.60 8.19
C LEU A 282 -7.44 -5.01 6.84
N PHE A 283 -6.14 -4.83 6.68
CA PHE A 283 -5.38 -5.26 5.49
C PHE A 283 -4.54 -6.48 5.85
N THR A 284 -4.86 -7.65 5.30
CA THR A 284 -4.26 -8.89 5.76
C THR A 284 -4.01 -9.92 4.66
N ASP A 285 -2.90 -10.65 4.79
CA ASP A 285 -2.53 -11.74 3.88
C ASP A 285 -2.40 -11.28 2.41
N CYS A 286 -1.97 -10.04 2.18
CA CYS A 286 -1.88 -9.38 0.88
C CYS A 286 -0.44 -9.26 0.39
N VAL A 287 -0.31 -8.98 -0.91
CA VAL A 287 0.98 -8.67 -1.55
C VAL A 287 0.89 -7.29 -2.21
N VAL A 288 1.85 -6.42 -1.87
CA VAL A 288 2.00 -5.08 -2.45
C VAL A 288 3.41 -5.00 -3.04
N GLU A 289 3.53 -5.10 -4.36
CA GLU A 289 4.84 -5.27 -4.97
C GLU A 289 5.06 -4.47 -6.25
N ASN A 290 6.31 -4.03 -6.45
CA ASN A 290 6.79 -3.42 -7.69
C ASN A 290 5.96 -2.21 -8.15
N ASN A 291 5.37 -1.44 -7.21
CA ASN A 291 4.60 -0.26 -7.54
C ASN A 291 5.50 0.96 -7.77
N ASN A 292 4.93 2.05 -8.28
CA ASN A 292 5.58 3.23 -8.83
C ASN A 292 6.36 2.94 -10.11
N THR A 293 5.78 2.15 -11.00
CA THR A 293 6.39 1.82 -12.30
C THR A 293 6.49 3.03 -13.24
N LYS A 294 5.69 4.07 -13.02
CA LYS A 294 5.68 5.31 -13.80
C LYS A 294 6.68 6.36 -13.29
N GLY A 295 7.28 6.14 -12.11
CA GLY A 295 8.30 6.98 -11.53
C GLY A 295 7.77 8.30 -10.97
N PHE A 296 6.66 8.27 -10.25
CA PHE A 296 6.21 9.41 -9.47
C PHE A 296 7.22 9.78 -8.39
N ASP A 297 7.23 11.05 -8.01
CA ASP A 297 8.11 11.56 -6.95
C ASP A 297 7.85 10.83 -5.62
N ARG A 298 8.89 10.16 -5.13
CA ARG A 298 8.85 9.38 -3.89
C ARG A 298 8.72 10.25 -2.64
N ALA A 299 9.16 11.51 -2.71
CA ALA A 299 9.01 12.46 -1.62
C ALA A 299 7.59 13.02 -1.50
N TRP A 300 6.79 12.87 -2.55
CA TRP A 300 5.41 13.34 -2.58
C TRP A 300 4.42 12.22 -2.22
N GLU A 301 4.30 11.21 -3.06
CA GLU A 301 3.43 10.05 -2.82
C GLU A 301 3.73 8.95 -3.85
N ALA A 302 4.53 7.96 -3.45
CA ALA A 302 4.83 6.83 -4.32
C ALA A 302 5.39 5.65 -3.52
N GLY A 303 5.16 4.45 -3.99
CA GLY A 303 5.66 3.23 -3.36
C GLY A 303 4.60 2.17 -3.14
N GLY A 304 4.65 1.49 -2.01
CA GLY A 304 3.69 0.42 -1.68
C GLY A 304 2.32 0.98 -1.34
N ASP A 305 2.26 1.83 -0.32
CA ASP A 305 1.02 2.49 0.09
C ASP A 305 1.27 3.88 0.70
N LYS A 306 0.16 4.55 1.01
CA LYS A 306 0.12 5.74 1.86
C LYS A 306 -1.20 5.81 2.61
N LEU A 307 -1.14 5.92 3.94
CA LEU A 307 -2.29 6.10 4.83
C LEU A 307 -2.29 7.52 5.40
N VAL A 308 -3.46 8.16 5.40
CA VAL A 308 -3.67 9.52 5.89
C VAL A 308 -4.94 9.57 6.75
N LEU A 309 -4.84 10.14 7.95
CA LEU A 309 -6.00 10.30 8.85
C LEU A 309 -6.75 8.99 9.14
N CYS A 310 -6.06 7.87 9.16
CA CYS A 310 -6.63 6.58 9.52
C CYS A 310 -6.48 6.33 11.04
N ARG A 311 -7.48 5.71 11.66
CA ARG A 311 -7.41 5.29 13.07
C ARG A 311 -7.64 3.79 13.18
N ASN A 312 -6.84 3.12 14.02
CA ASN A 312 -6.93 1.69 14.28
C ASN A 312 -6.81 0.83 13.01
N ALA A 313 -6.11 1.32 11.97
CA ALA A 313 -5.82 0.51 10.80
C ALA A 313 -4.80 -0.57 11.14
N VAL A 314 -5.03 -1.79 10.68
CA VAL A 314 -4.15 -2.95 10.94
C VAL A 314 -3.66 -3.52 9.60
N LEU A 315 -2.34 -3.45 9.38
CA LEU A 315 -1.66 -4.11 8.28
C LEU A 315 -0.93 -5.33 8.86
N GLN A 316 -1.34 -6.53 8.47
CA GLN A 316 -0.76 -7.75 9.05
C GLN A 316 -0.56 -8.87 8.05
N ARG A 317 0.39 -9.78 8.34
CA ARG A 317 0.70 -10.99 7.55
C ARG A 317 0.79 -10.73 6.04
N SER A 318 1.27 -9.53 5.67
CA SER A 318 1.30 -9.05 4.31
C SER A 318 2.74 -8.80 3.85
N ARG A 319 2.93 -8.71 2.54
CA ARG A 319 4.24 -8.52 1.94
C ARG A 319 4.27 -7.19 1.18
N PHE A 320 5.26 -6.35 1.49
CA PHE A 320 5.51 -5.06 0.82
C PHE A 320 6.90 -5.12 0.19
N ILE A 321 6.95 -5.37 -1.12
CA ILE A 321 8.19 -5.85 -1.73
C ILE A 321 8.55 -5.04 -2.97
N ARG A 322 9.82 -4.60 -3.06
CA ARG A 322 10.41 -3.96 -4.25
C ARG A 322 9.58 -2.81 -4.82
N ASN A 323 8.90 -2.05 -3.95
CA ASN A 323 8.22 -0.84 -4.37
C ASN A 323 9.23 0.29 -4.57
N ARG A 324 9.01 1.12 -5.58
CA ARG A 324 9.90 2.24 -5.90
C ARG A 324 9.49 3.47 -5.08
N GLY A 325 9.79 3.44 -3.80
CA GLY A 325 9.43 4.38 -2.75
C GLY A 325 9.38 3.65 -1.42
N ASN A 326 8.59 4.15 -0.47
CA ASN A 326 8.39 3.49 0.81
C ASN A 326 7.59 2.18 0.64
N GLY A 327 7.87 1.19 1.49
CA GLY A 327 7.04 0.00 1.58
C GLY A 327 5.67 0.31 2.17
N ILE A 328 5.67 0.86 3.38
CA ILE A 328 4.48 1.31 4.12
C ILE A 328 4.71 2.76 4.55
N TRP A 329 3.74 3.63 4.31
CA TRP A 329 3.83 5.04 4.69
C TRP A 329 2.58 5.52 5.43
N PHE A 330 2.75 5.84 6.71
CA PHE A 330 1.76 6.59 7.49
C PHE A 330 2.15 8.06 7.44
N ASP A 331 1.24 8.93 6.96
CA ASP A 331 1.44 10.37 6.88
C ASP A 331 0.18 11.09 7.34
N ILE A 332 0.33 12.27 7.90
CA ILE A 332 -0.74 13.19 8.28
C ILE A 332 -1.78 12.57 9.23
N GLY A 333 -1.49 12.60 10.53
CA GLY A 333 -2.47 12.44 11.60
C GLY A 333 -3.15 11.09 11.70
N ASN A 334 -2.47 9.99 11.32
CA ASN A 334 -2.96 8.66 11.66
C ASN A 334 -2.91 8.46 13.17
N GLU A 335 -3.78 7.63 13.73
CA GLU A 335 -3.87 7.36 15.15
C GLU A 335 -4.00 5.86 15.43
N ASP A 336 -3.16 5.34 16.35
CA ASP A 336 -3.24 3.97 16.90
C ASP A 336 -3.24 2.85 15.83
N CYS A 337 -2.48 3.03 14.75
CA CYS A 337 -2.35 2.03 13.69
C CYS A 337 -1.36 0.92 14.08
N ILE A 338 -1.46 -0.23 13.42
CA ILE A 338 -0.65 -1.42 13.72
C ILE A 338 -0.08 -2.03 12.44
N VAL A 339 1.24 -2.31 12.45
CA VAL A 339 1.92 -3.13 11.43
C VAL A 339 2.51 -4.34 12.13
N ARG A 340 2.04 -5.54 11.79
CA ARG A 340 2.54 -6.75 12.44
C ARG A 340 2.63 -7.96 11.53
N GLN A 341 3.65 -8.80 11.80
CA GLN A 341 3.86 -10.07 11.10
C GLN A 341 3.96 -9.90 9.57
N CYS A 342 4.47 -8.73 9.12
CA CYS A 342 4.67 -8.43 7.73
C CYS A 342 6.11 -8.74 7.29
N PHE A 343 6.28 -9.03 6.01
CA PHE A 343 7.57 -9.13 5.34
C PHE A 343 7.74 -7.92 4.41
N ILE A 344 8.73 -7.07 4.71
CA ILE A 344 8.93 -5.78 4.06
C ILE A 344 10.34 -5.74 3.49
N ASP A 345 10.47 -5.89 2.16
CA ASP A 345 11.75 -6.17 1.54
C ASP A 345 12.01 -5.36 0.26
N GLY A 346 13.22 -4.84 0.15
CA GLY A 346 13.75 -4.31 -1.10
C GLY A 346 13.04 -3.06 -1.62
N ASN A 347 12.34 -2.31 -0.76
CA ASN A 347 11.75 -1.04 -1.15
C ASN A 347 12.82 0.04 -1.31
N GLU A 348 12.68 0.90 -2.32
CA GLU A 348 13.73 1.88 -2.66
C GLU A 348 14.00 2.89 -1.55
N ASP A 349 12.95 3.33 -0.83
CA ASP A 349 13.05 4.16 0.37
C ASP A 349 12.82 3.31 1.63
N SER A 350 12.21 3.85 2.68
CA SER A 350 12.04 3.14 3.94
C SER A 350 11.15 1.90 3.81
N GLY A 351 11.44 0.89 4.62
CA GLY A 351 10.52 -0.23 4.80
C GLY A 351 9.20 0.25 5.39
N ILE A 352 9.27 0.93 6.54
CA ILE A 352 8.14 1.61 7.19
C ILE A 352 8.55 3.07 7.44
N PHE A 353 7.73 4.00 6.98
CA PHE A 353 7.87 5.43 7.24
C PHE A 353 6.63 5.93 7.98
N ASP A 354 6.81 6.28 9.25
CA ASP A 354 5.78 6.89 10.09
C ASP A 354 6.07 8.38 10.23
N GLU A 355 5.25 9.21 9.62
CA GLU A 355 5.45 10.64 9.54
C GLU A 355 4.25 11.37 10.13
N ILE A 356 4.51 12.26 11.10
CA ILE A 356 3.51 13.14 11.72
C ILE A 356 2.19 12.43 12.09
N SER A 357 2.30 11.25 12.67
CA SER A 357 1.20 10.39 13.09
C SER A 357 1.34 10.02 14.57
N PHE A 358 0.38 9.35 15.18
CA PHE A 358 0.34 9.09 16.63
C PHE A 358 0.16 7.60 16.92
N GLY A 359 0.96 7.06 17.85
CA GLY A 359 0.69 5.77 18.46
C GLY A 359 0.86 4.55 17.56
N LEU A 360 1.73 4.62 16.52
CA LEU A 360 1.98 3.47 15.65
C LEU A 360 2.60 2.31 16.43
N GLN A 361 2.10 1.10 16.23
CA GLN A 361 2.66 -0.13 16.76
C GLN A 361 3.25 -0.98 15.63
N VAL A 362 4.56 -1.24 15.70
CA VAL A 362 5.30 -2.06 14.72
C VAL A 362 5.83 -3.29 15.44
N GLN A 363 5.23 -4.46 15.19
CA GLN A 363 5.51 -5.65 16.00
C GLN A 363 5.71 -6.91 15.14
N ASP A 364 6.71 -7.72 15.51
CA ASP A 364 6.94 -9.04 14.94
C ASP A 364 7.08 -9.04 13.40
N ASN A 365 7.71 -8.02 12.81
CA ASN A 365 7.94 -7.93 11.37
C ASN A 365 9.35 -8.37 10.98
N VAL A 366 9.52 -8.73 9.71
CA VAL A 366 10.84 -8.89 9.06
C VAL A 366 10.98 -7.77 8.03
N ILE A 367 11.99 -6.92 8.22
CA ILE A 367 12.20 -5.69 7.46
C ILE A 367 13.64 -5.70 6.94
N THR A 368 13.81 -5.89 5.64
CA THR A 368 15.12 -6.17 5.06
C THR A 368 15.31 -5.54 3.68
N GLY A 369 16.55 -5.18 3.34
CA GLY A 369 16.89 -4.73 1.99
C GLY A 369 16.31 -3.36 1.57
N ASN A 370 15.80 -2.55 2.50
CA ASN A 370 15.17 -1.27 2.18
C ASN A 370 16.16 -0.09 2.20
N GLY A 371 15.83 1.02 1.54
CA GLY A 371 16.56 2.27 1.59
C GLY A 371 17.67 2.43 0.54
N PHE A 372 17.76 1.56 -0.45
CA PHE A 372 18.85 1.55 -1.43
C PHE A 372 18.54 2.26 -2.75
N ALA A 373 17.63 3.24 -2.74
CA ALA A 373 17.39 4.07 -3.91
C ALA A 373 18.68 4.71 -4.45
N THR A 374 18.81 4.74 -5.77
CA THR A 374 19.97 5.36 -6.45
C THR A 374 19.78 6.86 -6.66
N THR A 375 18.57 7.35 -6.50
CA THR A 375 18.19 8.78 -6.59
C THR A 375 17.69 9.27 -5.24
N GLN A 376 17.79 10.56 -4.99
CA GLN A 376 17.32 11.14 -3.75
C GLN A 376 15.79 11.02 -3.64
N GLY A 377 15.31 10.43 -2.55
CA GLY A 377 13.90 10.41 -2.13
C GLY A 377 13.62 11.48 -1.08
N ALA A 378 12.60 11.25 -0.24
CA ALA A 378 12.37 12.08 0.92
C ALA A 378 13.61 12.04 1.82
N TRP A 379 14.01 13.21 2.32
CA TRP A 379 15.17 13.31 3.19
C TRP A 379 14.95 12.49 4.49
N GLY A 380 15.93 11.66 4.85
CA GLY A 380 15.87 10.81 6.03
C GLY A 380 14.86 9.65 5.94
N ALA A 381 14.40 9.27 4.75
CA ALA A 381 13.51 8.13 4.54
C ALA A 381 14.26 6.98 3.86
N GLN A 382 15.29 6.42 4.53
CA GLN A 382 16.19 5.40 3.93
C GLN A 382 16.47 4.23 4.88
N ALA A 383 15.65 4.06 5.91
CA ALA A 383 15.85 3.03 6.90
C ALA A 383 14.87 1.85 6.77
N GLY A 384 15.13 0.80 7.50
CA GLY A 384 14.14 -0.24 7.72
C GLY A 384 12.87 0.33 8.33
N ILE A 385 13.00 1.10 9.41
CA ILE A 385 11.90 1.84 10.06
C ILE A 385 12.33 3.28 10.32
N VAL A 386 11.48 4.25 10.00
CA VAL A 386 11.64 5.67 10.36
C VAL A 386 10.44 6.12 11.16
N LEU A 387 10.68 6.68 12.34
CA LEU A 387 9.71 7.48 13.10
C LEU A 387 10.08 8.95 12.93
N SER A 388 9.18 9.75 12.36
CA SER A 388 9.42 11.14 12.01
C SER A 388 8.39 12.06 12.64
N SER A 389 8.72 12.64 13.79
CA SER A 389 7.79 13.43 14.60
C SER A 389 6.49 12.65 14.88
N SER A 390 6.62 11.41 15.40
CA SER A 390 5.52 10.45 15.53
C SER A 390 5.45 9.87 16.95
N PRO A 391 4.88 10.64 17.91
CA PRO A 391 4.87 10.28 19.32
C PRO A 391 4.03 9.04 19.64
N ASP A 392 4.21 8.54 20.88
CA ASP A 392 3.48 7.40 21.46
C ASP A 392 3.71 6.07 20.73
N SER A 393 4.68 6.01 19.81
CA SER A 393 4.93 4.85 18.95
C SER A 393 5.68 3.73 19.68
N ARG A 394 5.41 2.47 19.25
CA ARG A 394 6.04 1.27 19.79
C ARG A 394 6.61 0.40 18.68
N VAL A 395 7.91 0.12 18.77
CA VAL A 395 8.63 -0.74 17.81
C VAL A 395 9.20 -1.92 18.58
N GLU A 396 8.55 -3.08 18.48
CA GLU A 396 8.88 -4.21 19.35
C GLU A 396 9.02 -5.54 18.58
N ARG A 397 10.05 -6.32 18.92
CA ARG A 397 10.32 -7.66 18.36
C ARG A 397 10.35 -7.71 16.83
N ASN A 398 10.95 -6.72 16.20
CA ASN A 398 11.17 -6.75 14.77
C ASN A 398 12.57 -7.26 14.43
N LEU A 399 12.70 -7.88 13.27
CA LEU A 399 13.95 -8.21 12.64
C LEU A 399 14.24 -7.14 11.58
N ILE A 400 15.17 -6.24 11.87
CA ILE A 400 15.52 -5.09 11.02
C ILE A 400 16.95 -5.32 10.51
N VAL A 401 17.08 -5.95 9.36
CA VAL A 401 18.35 -6.54 8.92
C VAL A 401 18.66 -6.23 7.46
N GLY A 402 19.90 -5.82 7.20
CA GLY A 402 20.38 -5.66 5.81
C GLY A 402 19.74 -4.48 5.06
N ASN A 403 19.17 -3.52 5.77
CA ASN A 403 18.71 -2.27 5.18
C ASN A 403 19.88 -1.30 4.98
N ARG A 404 19.65 -0.18 4.36
CA ARG A 404 20.67 0.88 4.30
C ARG A 404 20.95 1.42 5.69
N GLU A 405 19.92 1.89 6.39
CA GLU A 405 19.91 2.24 7.80
C GLU A 405 18.91 1.34 8.52
N GLY A 406 19.15 1.00 9.77
CA GLY A 406 18.27 0.09 10.50
C GLY A 406 17.00 0.78 11.00
N PHE A 407 17.14 1.50 12.11
CA PHE A 407 16.09 2.28 12.74
C PHE A 407 16.48 3.75 12.79
N ASP A 408 15.62 4.61 12.28
CA ASP A 408 15.83 6.06 12.27
C ASP A 408 14.77 6.77 13.12
N LEU A 409 15.24 7.73 13.90
CA LEU A 409 14.41 8.65 14.64
C LEU A 409 14.67 10.08 14.14
N ARG A 410 13.70 10.63 13.41
CA ARG A 410 13.81 11.94 12.78
C ARG A 410 12.90 12.94 13.47
N GLU A 411 13.46 14.08 13.83
CA GLU A 411 12.73 15.16 14.47
C GLU A 411 12.72 16.41 13.60
N GLN A 412 11.54 16.90 13.33
CA GLN A 412 11.32 18.16 12.61
C GLN A 412 10.20 18.93 13.30
N ARG A 413 10.24 20.25 13.16
CA ARG A 413 9.11 21.07 13.59
C ARG A 413 7.98 20.93 12.57
N ARG A 414 6.95 20.23 12.99
CA ARG A 414 5.79 19.92 12.14
C ARG A 414 4.48 20.18 12.89
N THR A 415 3.41 20.32 12.12
CA THR A 415 2.04 20.22 12.62
C THR A 415 1.29 19.15 11.86
N THR A 416 0.26 18.61 12.46
CA THR A 416 -0.61 17.61 11.83
C THR A 416 -2.03 17.74 12.39
N PRO A 417 -3.08 17.46 11.63
CA PRO A 417 -4.44 17.47 12.15
C PRO A 417 -4.72 16.26 13.05
N ARG A 418 -5.61 16.46 14.03
CA ARG A 418 -6.17 15.35 14.84
C ARG A 418 -7.49 14.88 14.26
N ILE A 419 -7.69 13.56 14.23
CA ILE A 419 -8.95 12.95 13.79
C ILE A 419 -10.10 13.42 14.71
N GLY A 420 -11.23 13.76 14.09
CA GLY A 420 -12.45 14.22 14.79
C GLY A 420 -12.52 15.73 14.99
N THR A 421 -11.44 16.41 15.35
CA THR A 421 -11.44 17.88 15.52
C THR A 421 -10.92 18.60 14.27
N ARG A 422 -10.08 17.95 13.49
CA ARG A 422 -9.27 18.54 12.40
C ARG A 422 -8.42 19.74 12.85
N ALA A 423 -8.20 19.86 14.15
CA ALA A 423 -7.34 20.89 14.70
C ALA A 423 -5.88 20.56 14.40
N GLU A 424 -5.16 21.50 13.82
CA GLU A 424 -3.71 21.41 13.66
C GLU A 424 -3.04 21.50 15.04
N VAL A 425 -2.23 20.50 15.36
CA VAL A 425 -1.46 20.44 16.59
C VAL A 425 0.03 20.34 16.26
N LEU A 426 0.86 20.93 17.11
CA LEU A 426 2.31 20.74 17.04
C LEU A 426 2.61 19.28 17.39
N ILE A 427 3.45 18.64 16.59
CA ILE A 427 3.83 17.24 16.77
C ILE A 427 5.36 17.10 16.80
N TRP A 428 5.85 16.24 17.68
CA TRP A 428 7.27 15.90 17.85
C TRP A 428 7.40 14.49 18.43
N ASN A 429 8.59 13.89 18.36
CA ASN A 429 8.84 12.57 18.96
C ASN A 429 8.85 12.64 20.49
N HIS A 430 8.03 11.86 21.15
CA HIS A 430 8.00 11.67 22.60
C HIS A 430 7.20 10.42 23.00
N ASP A 431 7.43 9.94 24.21
CA ASP A 431 6.73 8.77 24.77
C ASP A 431 6.83 7.50 23.90
N GLU A 432 7.97 7.27 23.24
CA GLU A 432 8.22 6.15 22.33
C GLU A 432 8.95 5.00 23.02
N LEU A 433 8.68 3.78 22.56
CA LEU A 433 9.37 2.57 23.03
C LEU A 433 9.92 1.77 21.84
N ILE A 434 11.23 1.63 21.78
CA ILE A 434 11.94 0.80 20.81
C ILE A 434 12.59 -0.36 21.58
N ALA A 435 11.92 -1.52 21.61
CA ALA A 435 12.32 -2.59 22.51
C ALA A 435 12.34 -3.97 21.85
N HIS A 436 13.26 -4.82 22.35
CA HIS A 436 13.32 -6.22 21.94
C HIS A 436 13.49 -6.45 20.44
N ASN A 437 14.05 -5.50 19.69
CA ASN A 437 14.31 -5.69 18.27
C ASN A 437 15.69 -6.35 18.04
N ILE A 438 15.84 -6.98 16.88
CA ILE A 438 17.15 -7.37 16.35
C ILE A 438 17.47 -6.42 15.20
N ILE A 439 18.42 -5.53 15.42
CA ILE A 439 18.83 -4.49 14.46
C ILE A 439 20.27 -4.79 14.05
N ALA A 440 20.43 -5.43 12.90
CA ALA A 440 21.72 -6.00 12.56
C ALA A 440 22.02 -5.95 11.06
N PHE A 441 23.32 -5.95 10.71
CA PHE A 441 23.82 -5.99 9.34
C PHE A 441 23.31 -4.86 8.43
N ASN A 442 22.80 -3.77 8.99
CA ASN A 442 22.42 -2.60 8.19
C ASN A 442 23.70 -1.86 7.76
N ARG A 443 23.70 -1.30 6.55
CA ARG A 443 24.93 -0.84 5.91
C ARG A 443 25.53 0.40 6.56
N ASP A 444 24.76 1.48 6.66
CA ASP A 444 25.26 2.80 7.03
C ASP A 444 25.15 3.06 8.55
N ALA A 445 24.09 2.60 9.20
CA ALA A 445 23.92 2.64 10.65
C ALA A 445 22.93 1.58 11.13
N GLN A 446 23.11 1.09 12.37
CA GLN A 446 22.08 0.27 13.01
C GLN A 446 20.97 1.16 13.61
N VAL A 447 21.36 2.27 14.22
CA VAL A 447 20.44 3.32 14.68
C VAL A 447 20.96 4.66 14.21
N TRP A 448 20.09 5.46 13.65
CA TRP A 448 20.38 6.81 13.22
C TRP A 448 19.36 7.79 13.81
N GLY A 449 19.85 8.83 14.47
CA GLY A 449 19.00 9.85 15.08
C GLY A 449 19.28 11.23 14.50
N TRP A 450 18.21 11.93 14.11
CA TRP A 450 18.30 13.28 13.61
C TRP A 450 17.25 14.18 14.26
N PHE A 451 17.74 15.23 14.89
CA PHE A 451 16.89 16.22 15.53
C PHE A 451 17.16 17.61 14.98
N ASP A 452 16.14 18.24 14.43
CA ASP A 452 16.20 19.64 14.01
C ASP A 452 15.98 20.55 15.22
N THR A 453 17.07 21.16 15.67
CA THR A 453 17.05 22.09 16.81
C THR A 453 17.14 23.55 16.37
N THR A 454 17.09 23.83 15.08
CA THR A 454 17.32 25.19 14.55
C THR A 454 16.30 26.20 15.00
N ASP A 455 15.11 25.78 15.46
CA ASP A 455 14.11 26.68 16.07
C ASP A 455 13.67 26.19 17.47
N GLY A 456 14.62 26.06 18.37
CA GLY A 456 14.37 25.67 19.77
C GLY A 456 13.40 26.58 20.53
N ARG A 457 13.00 27.73 19.98
CA ARG A 457 12.01 28.63 20.58
C ARG A 457 10.59 28.09 20.54
N GLN A 458 10.33 27.12 19.70
CA GLN A 458 8.98 26.63 19.42
C GLN A 458 8.70 25.22 19.96
N TRP A 459 9.72 24.58 20.52
CA TRP A 459 9.55 23.31 21.20
C TRP A 459 8.85 23.52 22.54
N PRO A 460 7.93 22.63 22.93
CA PRO A 460 7.38 22.61 24.27
C PRO A 460 8.51 22.60 25.32
N ALA A 461 8.33 23.28 26.45
CA ALA A 461 9.36 23.36 27.47
C ALA A 461 9.82 21.98 27.98
N ALA A 462 8.93 21.00 27.97
CA ALA A 462 9.22 19.61 28.34
C ALA A 462 10.15 18.88 27.35
N SER A 463 10.21 19.31 26.09
CA SER A 463 11.06 18.70 25.08
C SER A 463 12.43 19.36 24.93
N LYS A 464 12.69 20.43 25.67
CA LYS A 464 14.00 21.08 25.69
C LYS A 464 14.99 20.24 26.51
N GLY A 465 15.98 19.69 25.78
CA GLY A 465 16.97 18.78 26.37
C GLY A 465 17.83 19.38 27.48
N HIS A 466 18.26 18.51 28.34
CA HIS A 466 19.37 18.70 29.30
C HIS A 466 20.63 18.02 28.79
N SER A 467 21.02 18.18 27.57
CA SER A 467 22.33 17.71 27.21
C SER A 467 23.35 18.88 27.38
N ASP A 468 24.56 18.57 27.74
CA ASP A 468 25.68 19.49 27.63
C ASP A 468 25.90 19.95 26.17
N ASN A 469 25.13 19.39 25.27
CA ASN A 469 25.06 19.74 23.87
C ASN A 469 23.76 20.49 23.57
N PRO A 470 23.81 21.83 23.39
CA PRO A 470 22.62 22.63 23.12
C PRO A 470 21.88 22.28 21.84
N ASN A 471 22.49 21.45 20.99
CA ASN A 471 21.91 21.01 19.70
C ASN A 471 21.26 19.61 19.77
N THR A 472 21.23 18.96 20.92
CA THR A 472 20.56 17.68 21.11
C THR A 472 19.42 17.78 22.11
N LEU A 473 18.31 17.13 21.79
CA LEU A 473 17.21 16.96 22.72
C LEU A 473 17.52 15.80 23.67
N SER A 474 17.12 15.95 24.96
CA SER A 474 17.24 14.85 25.89
C SER A 474 16.20 13.79 25.64
N LEU A 475 16.63 12.58 25.34
CA LEU A 475 15.74 11.43 25.19
C LEU A 475 14.96 11.12 26.46
N GLU A 476 15.56 11.35 27.64
CA GLU A 476 14.90 11.18 28.92
C GLU A 476 13.71 12.15 29.09
N GLN A 477 13.88 13.40 28.72
CA GLN A 477 12.80 14.39 28.80
C GLN A 477 11.70 14.13 27.78
N LEU A 478 12.05 13.64 26.61
CA LEU A 478 11.11 13.20 25.60
C LEU A 478 10.47 11.84 25.95
N LYS A 479 11.01 11.14 26.99
CA LYS A 479 10.62 9.77 27.35
C LYS A 479 10.75 8.77 26.19
N ILE A 480 11.76 8.96 25.37
CA ILE A 480 12.11 8.01 24.33
C ILE A 480 12.96 6.92 24.94
N GLN A 481 12.48 5.69 24.86
CA GLN A 481 13.08 4.54 25.52
C GLN A 481 13.54 3.51 24.50
N PHE A 482 14.82 3.14 24.61
CA PHE A 482 15.35 1.93 23.96
C PHE A 482 15.57 0.89 25.06
N ASP A 483 15.09 -0.34 24.85
CA ASP A 483 15.20 -1.37 25.89
C ASP A 483 15.40 -2.79 25.30
N ASN A 484 16.45 -3.46 25.79
CA ASN A 484 16.74 -4.85 25.47
C ASN A 484 16.84 -5.18 23.96
N ASN A 485 17.27 -4.24 23.11
CA ASN A 485 17.51 -4.55 21.71
C ASN A 485 18.82 -5.31 21.53
N VAL A 486 18.90 -6.08 20.45
CA VAL A 486 20.13 -6.74 19.98
C VAL A 486 20.64 -5.99 18.76
N TYR A 487 21.88 -5.52 18.84
CA TYR A 487 22.55 -4.82 17.76
C TYR A 487 23.73 -5.62 17.22
N PHE A 488 24.01 -5.49 15.93
CA PHE A 488 25.23 -6.02 15.35
C PHE A 488 25.57 -5.30 14.05
N ALA A 489 26.83 -4.90 13.92
CA ALA A 489 27.40 -4.38 12.68
C ALA A 489 28.54 -5.28 12.24
N GLY A 490 28.49 -5.76 11.01
CA GLY A 490 29.57 -6.52 10.39
C GLY A 490 30.74 -5.62 9.96
N PRO A 491 31.83 -6.20 9.50
CA PRO A 491 32.98 -5.42 9.00
C PRO A 491 32.56 -4.41 7.92
N GLY A 492 32.93 -3.15 8.10
CA GLY A 492 32.63 -2.06 7.15
C GLY A 492 31.22 -1.50 7.22
N GLN A 493 30.42 -1.93 8.18
CA GLN A 493 29.10 -1.38 8.45
C GLN A 493 29.14 -0.37 9.60
N GLY A 494 28.24 0.64 9.57
CA GLY A 494 28.10 1.64 10.62
C GLY A 494 27.35 1.08 11.84
N SER A 495 27.68 1.60 13.03
CA SER A 495 27.02 1.21 14.27
C SER A 495 25.92 2.18 14.65
N PHE A 496 26.26 3.33 15.21
CA PHE A 496 25.27 4.29 15.72
C PHE A 496 25.65 5.72 15.29
N GLU A 497 24.67 6.48 14.88
CA GLU A 497 24.80 7.87 14.46
C GLU A 497 23.75 8.71 15.18
N TRP A 498 24.13 9.85 15.76
CA TRP A 498 23.18 10.70 16.47
C TRP A 498 23.53 12.18 16.42
N GLY A 499 22.51 13.03 16.28
CA GLY A 499 22.63 14.47 16.24
C GLY A 499 22.03 15.08 14.99
N VAL A 500 22.36 16.34 14.69
CA VAL A 500 21.92 17.04 13.47
C VAL A 500 23.05 17.10 12.45
N THR A 501 22.77 16.78 11.21
CA THR A 501 23.78 16.65 10.15
C THR A 501 24.53 17.95 9.82
N TRP A 502 23.89 19.09 10.00
CA TRP A 502 24.52 20.42 9.79
C TRP A 502 25.01 21.09 11.08
N GLY A 503 24.80 20.44 12.20
CA GLY A 503 25.26 20.88 13.51
C GLY A 503 26.23 19.90 14.10
N LEU A 504 25.93 19.44 15.31
CA LEU A 504 26.66 18.36 15.94
C LEU A 504 26.01 17.02 15.60
N HIS A 505 26.68 16.23 14.77
CA HIS A 505 26.34 14.85 14.48
C HIS A 505 27.54 13.95 14.78
N LYS A 506 27.33 12.89 15.56
CA LYS A 506 28.40 12.05 16.09
C LYS A 506 28.15 10.58 15.76
N SER A 507 29.22 9.92 15.34
CA SER A 507 29.28 8.47 15.18
C SER A 507 29.75 7.82 16.48
N TYR A 508 29.11 6.74 16.88
CA TYR A 508 29.45 5.94 18.04
C TYR A 508 29.79 4.53 17.57
N PRO A 509 31.08 4.14 17.62
CA PRO A 509 31.52 2.84 17.14
C PRO A 509 31.07 1.67 18.03
N THR A 510 30.72 1.95 19.29
CA THR A 510 30.29 0.92 20.25
C THR A 510 28.97 1.25 20.92
N LEU A 511 28.24 0.22 21.33
CA LEU A 511 27.01 0.36 22.10
C LEU A 511 27.28 1.02 23.47
N ASP A 512 28.42 0.76 24.08
CA ASP A 512 28.76 1.32 25.40
C ASP A 512 28.96 2.84 25.34
N GLU A 513 29.60 3.36 24.31
CA GLU A 513 29.71 4.80 24.09
C GLU A 513 28.34 5.43 23.83
N PHE A 514 27.56 4.85 22.91
CA PHE A 514 26.22 5.30 22.57
C PHE A 514 25.30 5.32 23.79
N ARG A 515 25.31 4.22 24.55
CA ARG A 515 24.53 4.05 25.78
C ARG A 515 24.93 5.03 26.88
N SER A 516 26.23 5.22 27.09
CA SER A 516 26.72 6.07 28.19
C SER A 516 26.40 7.54 27.96
N GLU A 517 26.46 8.01 26.71
CA GLU A 517 26.20 9.41 26.37
C GLU A 517 24.70 9.71 26.29
N LEU A 518 23.95 8.89 25.57
CA LEU A 518 22.50 9.10 25.39
C LEU A 518 21.64 8.47 26.48
N LYS A 519 22.22 7.68 27.39
CA LYS A 519 21.56 7.01 28.53
C LYS A 519 20.40 6.10 28.12
N ILE A 520 20.51 5.46 26.98
CA ILE A 520 19.49 4.57 26.41
C ILE A 520 19.94 3.10 26.45
N ASP A 521 18.99 2.19 26.27
CA ASP A 521 19.14 0.75 26.08
C ASP A 521 20.11 0.05 27.04
N ARG A 522 19.90 0.23 28.34
CA ARG A 522 20.74 -0.37 29.37
C ARG A 522 20.75 -1.89 29.32
N GLY A 523 19.63 -2.49 28.87
CA GLY A 523 19.49 -3.94 28.69
C GLY A 523 19.93 -4.45 27.32
N GLY A 524 20.26 -3.56 26.38
CA GLY A 524 20.66 -3.94 25.03
C GLY A 524 22.01 -4.66 24.95
N SER A 525 22.21 -5.40 23.91
CA SER A 525 23.46 -6.15 23.65
C SER A 525 23.96 -5.95 22.22
N PHE A 526 25.29 -5.92 22.06
CA PHE A 526 25.94 -5.88 20.76
C PHE A 526 26.56 -7.24 20.50
N ILE A 527 25.86 -8.09 19.73
CA ILE A 527 26.24 -9.47 19.51
C ILE A 527 25.71 -9.97 18.16
N ASP A 528 26.51 -10.81 17.48
CA ASP A 528 26.07 -11.49 16.26
C ASP A 528 24.80 -12.33 16.54
N PRO A 529 23.68 -12.05 15.85
CA PRO A 529 22.43 -12.78 16.03
C PRO A 529 22.52 -14.28 15.75
N GLY A 530 23.52 -14.73 15.01
CA GLY A 530 23.69 -16.13 14.64
C GLY A 530 22.65 -16.59 13.63
N PHE A 531 22.43 -15.85 12.57
CA PHE A 531 21.62 -16.30 11.44
C PHE A 531 22.30 -17.42 10.66
N VAL A 532 21.53 -18.24 9.95
CA VAL A 532 22.04 -19.34 9.12
C VAL A 532 22.82 -18.78 7.95
N ASP A 533 22.23 -17.89 7.15
CA ASP A 533 22.88 -17.19 6.04
C ASP A 533 22.21 -15.84 5.76
N PRO A 534 22.65 -14.78 6.44
CA PRO A 534 22.04 -13.45 6.28
C PRO A 534 22.26 -12.84 4.89
N LEU A 535 23.30 -13.25 4.15
CA LEU A 535 23.55 -12.76 2.80
C LEU A 535 22.53 -13.30 1.78
N SER A 536 22.02 -14.50 2.02
CA SER A 536 20.94 -15.11 1.23
C SER A 536 19.57 -14.89 1.84
N GLN A 537 19.43 -13.94 2.76
CA GLN A 537 18.18 -13.66 3.49
C GLN A 537 17.64 -14.85 4.30
N ASP A 538 18.47 -15.81 4.64
CA ASP A 538 18.11 -16.89 5.57
C ASP A 538 18.37 -16.45 7.02
N TYR A 539 17.39 -15.77 7.58
CA TYR A 539 17.45 -15.25 8.94
C TYR A 539 17.04 -16.24 10.01
N ARG A 540 16.87 -17.52 9.69
CA ARG A 540 16.66 -18.54 10.70
C ARG A 540 17.85 -18.57 11.67
N LEU A 541 17.54 -18.74 12.94
CA LEU A 541 18.59 -18.78 13.97
C LEU A 541 19.32 -20.12 13.94
N ASN A 542 20.66 -20.07 13.95
CA ASN A 542 21.46 -21.26 14.13
C ASN A 542 21.55 -21.68 15.62
N LYS A 543 22.24 -22.79 15.91
CA LYS A 543 22.37 -23.31 17.29
C LYS A 543 23.17 -22.40 18.24
N ARG A 544 23.96 -21.46 17.70
CA ARG A 544 24.80 -20.55 18.48
C ARG A 544 24.07 -19.30 18.95
N ALA A 545 22.86 -19.04 18.41
CA ALA A 545 22.05 -17.88 18.82
C ALA A 545 21.82 -17.92 20.34
N VAL A 546 22.15 -16.80 21.00
CA VAL A 546 22.01 -16.65 22.45
C VAL A 546 20.56 -16.38 22.85
N GLU A 547 20.26 -16.48 24.15
CA GLU A 547 18.91 -16.30 24.69
C GLU A 547 18.31 -14.93 24.38
N ALA A 548 19.11 -13.86 24.47
CA ALA A 548 18.66 -12.51 24.13
C ALA A 548 18.14 -12.41 22.69
N VAL A 549 18.84 -13.03 21.73
CA VAL A 549 18.42 -13.09 20.33
C VAL A 549 17.13 -13.89 20.17
N ARG A 550 17.04 -15.05 20.82
CA ARG A 550 15.85 -15.91 20.74
C ARG A 550 14.61 -15.24 21.30
N LYS A 551 14.76 -14.50 22.40
CA LYS A 551 13.68 -13.73 23.02
C LYS A 551 13.17 -12.60 22.14
N ASN A 552 14.06 -11.98 21.37
CA ASN A 552 13.76 -10.82 20.52
C ASN A 552 13.34 -11.24 19.09
N TYR A 553 13.38 -12.53 18.78
CA TYR A 553 13.05 -13.00 17.45
C TYR A 553 11.54 -12.89 17.18
N PRO A 554 11.13 -12.38 16.01
CA PRO A 554 9.71 -12.15 15.70
C PRO A 554 8.90 -13.44 15.70
N HIS A 555 7.63 -13.31 16.10
CA HIS A 555 6.69 -14.40 16.17
C HIS A 555 5.72 -14.41 14.98
N GLY A 556 5.47 -15.58 14.42
CA GLY A 556 4.43 -15.76 13.40
C GLY A 556 4.77 -15.25 12.00
N VAL A 557 5.99 -14.75 11.77
CA VAL A 557 6.47 -14.40 10.44
C VAL A 557 7.12 -15.60 9.79
N VAL A 558 6.74 -15.92 8.56
CA VAL A 558 7.45 -16.91 7.74
C VAL A 558 8.71 -16.23 7.21
N VAL A 559 9.85 -16.50 7.86
CA VAL A 559 11.17 -15.91 7.54
C VAL A 559 11.79 -16.52 6.26
N GLN A 560 11.19 -17.54 5.68
CA GLN A 560 11.57 -17.98 4.35
C GLN A 560 10.95 -17.03 3.31
N PRO A 561 11.72 -16.60 2.29
CA PRO A 561 11.07 -16.07 1.12
C PRO A 561 10.06 -17.14 0.69
N LEU A 562 8.79 -16.78 0.62
CA LEU A 562 7.82 -17.61 -0.06
C LEU A 562 8.37 -17.69 -1.49
N LEU A 563 9.10 -18.77 -1.75
CA LEU A 563 9.52 -19.13 -3.09
C LEU A 563 8.28 -19.02 -3.95
N GLU A 564 8.38 -18.16 -4.91
CA GLU A 564 7.49 -17.93 -6.03
C GLU A 564 6.31 -18.91 -6.07
N GLY A 565 5.22 -18.50 -5.46
CA GLY A 565 3.97 -19.22 -5.53
C GLY A 565 3.32 -18.92 -6.85
N GLY A 566 3.53 -19.81 -7.76
CA GLY A 566 2.57 -20.37 -8.69
C GLY A 566 1.83 -19.40 -9.61
N ASN A 567 2.20 -19.53 -10.87
CA ASN A 567 1.49 -19.36 -12.14
C ASN A 567 0.07 -18.77 -12.13
#